data_e0eaf784e4ab4481ee7fccda8da4f112
#
_entry.id   e0eaf784e4ab4481ee7fccda8da4f112
#
_cell.length_a   1.000
_cell.length_b   1.000
_cell.length_c   1.000
_cell.angle_alpha   90.00
_cell.angle_beta   90.00
_cell.angle_gamma   90.00
#
_symmetry.space_group_name_H-M   'P 1'
#
loop_
_entity.id
_entity.type
_entity.pdbx_description
1 polymer ?
#
loop_
_entity_poly.entity_id
_entity_poly.type
_entity_poly.pdbx_seq_one_letter_code
_entity_poly.pdbx_strand_id
1 'polypeptide(L)'
;MTTLIKTLAAIAAGTVLITNAFAQDATPSARDIRGPTPYLAIENEPAPKLIVDPPLAEGLAIGVFWAQYRVENLRIAPVFGEGALQVSPRIGHLHVSVDDLPWWWADASDNNTVDIAGFAPGPHKVKIGLVDANHNPIPGQLVTVNFTVPDSAPKHAHPTN
;
A
#
# COMPACT_ATOMS: atom_id res chain seq x y z
N MET A 1 9.29 58.15 63.82
CA MET A 1 10.17 57.02 63.56
C MET A 1 9.37 56.01 62.70
N THR A 2 9.53 56.04 61.41
CA THR A 2 8.71 55.25 60.47
C THR A 2 9.62 54.27 59.75
N THR A 3 9.48 52.99 60.06
CA THR A 3 10.29 51.92 59.53
C THR A 3 9.73 51.47 58.21
N LEU A 4 10.50 51.59 57.11
CA LEU A 4 10.13 51.21 55.70
C LEU A 4 10.55 49.73 55.49
N ILE A 5 9.56 48.85 55.32
CA ILE A 5 9.79 47.44 54.94
C ILE A 5 9.87 47.38 53.44
N LYS A 6 11.04 47.00 52.92
CA LYS A 6 11.25 46.72 51.50
C LYS A 6 10.94 45.25 51.21
N THR A 7 9.84 44.99 50.50
CA THR A 7 9.51 43.66 50.04
C THR A 7 10.23 43.40 48.70
N LEU A 8 11.10 42.40 48.67
CA LEU A 8 11.76 41.94 47.45
C LEU A 8 10.85 40.93 46.76
N ALA A 9 10.35 41.24 45.59
CA ALA A 9 9.63 40.30 44.73
C ALA A 9 10.63 39.55 43.85
N ALA A 10 10.79 38.25 44.06
CA ALA A 10 11.57 37.38 43.21
C ALA A 10 10.69 36.94 42.01
N ILE A 11 11.06 37.39 40.83
CA ILE A 11 10.45 36.91 39.57
C ILE A 11 11.19 35.65 39.15
N ALA A 12 10.55 34.48 39.28
CA ALA A 12 11.02 33.22 38.71
C ALA A 12 10.69 33.18 37.25
N ALA A 13 11.69 33.36 36.37
CA ALA A 13 11.56 33.17 34.94
C ALA A 13 11.54 31.66 34.63
N GLY A 14 10.36 31.10 34.46
CA GLY A 14 10.19 29.73 33.99
C GLY A 14 10.51 29.63 32.51
N THR A 15 11.62 29.01 32.13
CA THR A 15 11.96 28.68 30.76
C THR A 15 11.08 27.52 30.31
N VAL A 16 10.06 27.82 29.50
CA VAL A 16 9.25 26.78 28.81
C VAL A 16 10.09 26.26 27.66
N LEU A 17 10.67 25.07 27.82
CA LEU A 17 11.25 24.31 26.72
C LEU A 17 10.12 23.78 25.87
N ILE A 18 9.85 24.45 24.75
CA ILE A 18 8.97 23.94 23.69
C ILE A 18 9.79 22.88 22.94
N THR A 19 9.64 21.63 23.32
CA THR A 19 10.10 20.50 22.51
C THR A 19 9.19 20.40 21.29
N ASN A 20 9.63 20.92 20.15
CA ASN A 20 9.04 20.60 18.86
C ASN A 20 9.30 19.11 18.61
N ALA A 21 8.37 18.26 19.00
CA ALA A 21 8.31 16.90 18.48
C ALA A 21 7.99 17.01 16.99
N PHE A 22 9.01 16.90 16.14
CA PHE A 22 8.80 16.61 14.75
C PHE A 22 8.13 15.24 14.69
N ALA A 23 6.82 15.22 14.49
CA ALA A 23 6.16 14.01 14.07
C ALA A 23 6.83 13.60 12.75
N GLN A 24 7.63 12.53 12.78
CA GLN A 24 8.04 11.88 11.53
C GLN A 24 6.75 11.46 10.86
N ASP A 25 6.45 12.06 9.70
CA ASP A 25 5.39 11.62 8.83
C ASP A 25 5.73 10.18 8.41
N ALA A 26 5.24 9.23 9.19
CA ALA A 26 5.28 7.83 8.81
C ALA A 26 4.51 7.71 7.49
N THR A 27 5.16 7.19 6.45
CA THR A 27 4.47 6.91 5.19
C THR A 27 3.28 6.00 5.51
N PRO A 28 2.04 6.45 5.24
CA PRO A 28 0.87 5.66 5.59
C PRO A 28 0.88 4.32 4.84
N SER A 29 0.48 3.26 5.50
CA SER A 29 0.32 1.95 4.89
C SER A 29 -0.91 1.90 4.00
N ALA A 30 -1.05 0.87 3.18
CA ALA A 30 -2.24 0.66 2.38
C ALA A 30 -3.50 0.45 3.24
N ARG A 31 -3.35 0.01 4.49
CA ARG A 31 -4.46 -0.13 5.45
C ARG A 31 -4.96 1.21 5.99
N ASP A 32 -4.09 2.19 6.08
CA ASP A 32 -4.43 3.52 6.60
C ASP A 32 -5.15 4.37 5.54
N ILE A 33 -4.85 4.13 4.26
CA ILE A 33 -5.39 4.88 3.14
C ILE A 33 -6.61 4.15 2.58
N ARG A 34 -7.77 4.77 2.66
CA ARG A 34 -9.02 4.20 2.17
C ARG A 34 -9.66 5.06 1.10
N GLY A 35 -10.50 4.42 0.28
CA GLY A 35 -11.25 5.09 -0.77
C GLY A 35 -10.46 5.28 -2.08
N PRO A 36 -11.14 5.72 -3.13
CA PRO A 36 -10.53 5.90 -4.45
C PRO A 36 -9.56 7.07 -4.47
N THR A 37 -8.61 7.01 -5.41
CA THR A 37 -7.70 8.13 -5.70
C THR A 37 -8.49 9.36 -6.15
N PRO A 38 -8.16 10.57 -5.66
CA PRO A 38 -8.79 11.79 -6.10
C PRO A 38 -8.68 12.03 -7.62
N TYR A 39 -9.67 12.69 -8.20
CA TYR A 39 -9.62 13.10 -9.61
C TYR A 39 -8.76 14.35 -9.76
N LEU A 40 -7.79 14.29 -10.66
CA LEU A 40 -6.91 15.38 -11.03
C LEU A 40 -6.95 15.56 -12.55
N ALA A 41 -6.69 16.76 -13.04
CA ALA A 41 -6.52 16.97 -14.47
C ALA A 41 -5.27 16.24 -14.97
N ILE A 42 -5.32 15.64 -16.15
CA ILE A 42 -4.23 14.79 -16.67
C ILE A 42 -2.91 15.57 -16.82
N GLU A 43 -2.97 16.86 -17.12
CA GLU A 43 -1.80 17.74 -17.28
C GLU A 43 -0.99 17.89 -15.99
N ASN A 44 -1.65 17.75 -14.84
CA ASN A 44 -1.08 17.96 -13.52
C ASN A 44 -1.09 16.71 -12.66
N GLU A 45 -1.44 15.55 -13.22
CA GLU A 45 -1.44 14.31 -12.47
C GLU A 45 -0.02 13.93 -12.01
N PRO A 46 0.22 13.76 -10.71
CA PRO A 46 1.47 13.24 -10.22
C PRO A 46 1.76 11.83 -10.75
N ALA A 47 2.98 11.35 -10.59
CA ALA A 47 3.34 9.98 -10.97
C ALA A 47 2.48 8.96 -10.21
N PRO A 48 2.02 7.89 -10.85
CA PRO A 48 1.33 6.80 -10.18
C PRO A 48 2.23 6.14 -9.12
N LYS A 49 1.61 5.66 -8.03
CA LYS A 49 2.33 4.96 -6.97
C LYS A 49 1.53 3.74 -6.52
N LEU A 50 2.22 2.62 -6.41
CA LEU A 50 1.69 1.38 -5.84
C LEU A 50 2.27 1.19 -4.43
N ILE A 51 1.39 0.97 -3.46
CA ILE A 51 1.71 0.61 -2.08
C ILE A 51 1.11 -0.76 -1.83
N VAL A 52 1.90 -1.71 -1.35
CA VAL A 52 1.44 -3.06 -0.99
C VAL A 52 1.90 -3.35 0.42
N ASP A 53 0.96 -3.74 1.27
CA ASP A 53 1.26 -4.16 2.64
C ASP A 53 1.75 -5.63 2.65
N PRO A 54 2.51 -6.03 3.68
CA PRO A 54 2.81 -7.44 3.90
C PRO A 54 1.53 -8.29 3.99
N PRO A 55 1.56 -9.55 3.56
CA PRO A 55 0.40 -10.43 3.66
C PRO A 55 0.02 -10.69 5.12
N LEU A 56 -1.27 -10.90 5.36
CA LEU A 56 -1.79 -11.18 6.69
C LEU A 56 -1.35 -12.57 7.15
N ALA A 57 -0.85 -12.65 8.39
CA ALA A 57 -0.38 -13.91 8.98
C ALA A 57 -1.49 -14.97 9.09
N GLU A 58 -2.72 -14.53 9.35
CA GLU A 58 -3.90 -15.40 9.44
C GLU A 58 -4.19 -16.10 8.10
N GLY A 59 -4.00 -15.39 6.99
CA GLY A 59 -4.12 -15.98 5.65
C GLY A 59 -3.02 -16.99 5.39
N LEU A 60 -1.77 -16.64 5.68
CA LEU A 60 -0.64 -17.54 5.48
C LEU A 60 -0.77 -18.83 6.31
N ALA A 61 -1.33 -18.75 7.51
CA ALA A 61 -1.58 -19.91 8.37
C ALA A 61 -2.52 -20.96 7.73
N ILE A 62 -3.29 -20.58 6.72
CA ILE A 62 -4.20 -21.46 5.98
C ILE A 62 -3.86 -21.57 4.49
N GLY A 63 -2.63 -21.19 4.10
CA GLY A 63 -2.18 -21.26 2.71
C GLY A 63 -2.82 -20.24 1.77
N VAL A 64 -3.22 -19.09 2.31
CA VAL A 64 -3.82 -17.97 1.56
C VAL A 64 -2.94 -16.73 1.68
N PHE A 65 -2.61 -16.13 0.56
CA PHE A 65 -1.99 -14.82 0.50
C PHE A 65 -3.09 -13.76 0.50
N TRP A 66 -3.16 -12.95 1.56
CA TRP A 66 -4.03 -11.79 1.68
C TRP A 66 -3.17 -10.55 1.86
N ALA A 67 -3.05 -9.72 0.85
CA ALA A 67 -2.32 -8.46 0.93
C ALA A 67 -3.22 -7.31 0.54
N GLN A 68 -3.18 -6.24 1.33
CA GLN A 68 -3.85 -5.00 1.00
C GLN A 68 -2.94 -4.14 0.13
N TYR A 69 -3.52 -3.47 -0.85
CA TYR A 69 -2.81 -2.49 -1.66
C TYR A 69 -3.53 -1.14 -1.72
N ARG A 70 -2.79 -0.13 -2.11
CA ARG A 70 -3.28 1.19 -2.44
C ARG A 70 -2.57 1.69 -3.68
N VAL A 71 -3.34 2.27 -4.60
CA VAL A 71 -2.80 3.00 -5.75
C VAL A 71 -3.09 4.48 -5.58
N GLU A 72 -2.09 5.32 -5.80
CA GLU A 72 -2.21 6.78 -5.83
C GLU A 72 -2.02 7.27 -7.27
N ASN A 73 -2.71 8.34 -7.64
CA ASN A 73 -2.60 9.02 -8.92
C ASN A 73 -2.88 8.16 -10.17
N LEU A 74 -3.64 7.08 -9.98
CA LEU A 74 -4.15 6.21 -11.03
C LEU A 74 -5.39 5.50 -10.49
N ARG A 75 -6.39 5.33 -11.33
CA ARG A 75 -7.60 4.56 -11.02
C ARG A 75 -7.48 3.14 -11.54
N ILE A 76 -7.69 2.19 -10.66
CA ILE A 76 -7.91 0.80 -11.07
C ILE A 76 -9.32 0.71 -11.68
N ALA A 77 -9.40 0.27 -12.93
CA ALA A 77 -10.69 0.13 -13.63
C ALA A 77 -10.58 -0.91 -14.76
N PRO A 78 -11.64 -1.68 -15.06
CA PRO A 78 -11.67 -2.64 -16.15
C PRO A 78 -11.92 -1.94 -17.51
N VAL A 79 -11.08 -0.95 -17.81
CA VAL A 79 -11.10 -0.21 -19.07
C VAL A 79 -9.73 -0.35 -19.71
N PHE A 80 -9.70 -0.88 -20.92
CA PHE A 80 -8.48 -1.30 -21.59
C PHE A 80 -8.34 -0.65 -22.97
N GLY A 81 -7.09 -0.62 -23.45
CA GLY A 81 -6.73 -0.21 -24.78
C GLY A 81 -6.18 1.21 -24.87
N GLU A 82 -5.62 1.53 -26.03
CA GLU A 82 -4.88 2.77 -26.30
C GLU A 82 -5.72 4.04 -26.06
N GLY A 83 -7.01 4.00 -26.40
CA GLY A 83 -7.92 5.14 -26.18
C GLY A 83 -8.05 5.55 -24.71
N ALA A 84 -7.90 4.61 -23.80
CA ALA A 84 -8.01 4.88 -22.36
C ALA A 84 -6.76 5.57 -21.78
N LEU A 85 -5.64 5.62 -22.50
CA LEU A 85 -4.43 6.34 -22.09
C LEU A 85 -4.62 7.87 -22.01
N GLN A 86 -5.66 8.39 -22.68
CA GLN A 86 -5.98 9.83 -22.72
C GLN A 86 -7.03 10.23 -21.69
N VAL A 87 -7.47 9.31 -20.85
CA VAL A 87 -8.52 9.57 -19.85
C VAL A 87 -7.91 10.20 -18.59
N SER A 88 -8.59 11.16 -18.00
CA SER A 88 -8.28 11.74 -16.70
C SER A 88 -9.44 11.49 -15.71
N PRO A 89 -9.20 10.98 -14.50
CA PRO A 89 -7.90 10.57 -13.96
C PRO A 89 -7.35 9.36 -14.73
N ARG A 90 -6.04 9.22 -14.68
CA ARG A 90 -5.32 8.12 -15.30
C ARG A 90 -5.89 6.75 -14.87
N ILE A 91 -6.08 5.87 -15.85
CA ILE A 91 -6.68 4.54 -15.64
C ILE A 91 -5.62 3.47 -15.84
N GLY A 92 -5.72 2.39 -15.07
CA GLY A 92 -4.88 1.22 -15.21
C GLY A 92 -5.39 0.04 -14.38
N HIS A 93 -4.55 -0.95 -14.20
CA HIS A 93 -4.88 -2.15 -13.43
C HIS A 93 -3.59 -2.80 -12.88
N LEU A 94 -3.75 -3.86 -12.11
CA LEU A 94 -2.62 -4.63 -11.62
C LEU A 94 -2.36 -5.85 -12.52
N HIS A 95 -1.08 -6.15 -12.74
CA HIS A 95 -0.64 -7.47 -13.18
C HIS A 95 -0.09 -8.23 -11.98
N VAL A 96 -0.63 -9.41 -11.74
CA VAL A 96 -0.25 -10.25 -10.60
C VAL A 96 0.30 -11.59 -11.11
N SER A 97 1.45 -12.02 -10.57
CA SER A 97 2.06 -13.31 -10.86
C SER A 97 2.59 -13.97 -9.60
N VAL A 98 2.70 -15.30 -9.62
CA VAL A 98 3.09 -16.14 -8.48
C VAL A 98 4.30 -16.99 -8.87
N ASP A 99 5.30 -17.10 -7.99
CA ASP A 99 6.42 -18.06 -8.03
C ASP A 99 7.12 -18.20 -9.38
N ASP A 100 7.29 -17.11 -10.14
CA ASP A 100 7.84 -17.10 -11.49
C ASP A 100 7.10 -18.00 -12.50
N LEU A 101 5.85 -18.33 -12.24
CA LEU A 101 5.01 -19.00 -13.22
C LEU A 101 4.95 -18.18 -14.50
N PRO A 102 4.85 -18.84 -15.68
CA PRO A 102 4.90 -18.14 -16.97
C PRO A 102 3.62 -17.37 -17.31
N TRP A 103 2.69 -17.28 -16.39
CA TRP A 103 1.42 -16.60 -16.54
C TRP A 103 1.19 -15.56 -15.46
N TRP A 104 0.37 -14.61 -15.77
CA TRP A 104 -0.11 -13.56 -14.88
C TRP A 104 -1.58 -13.28 -15.17
N TRP A 105 -2.26 -12.61 -14.27
CA TRP A 105 -3.61 -12.11 -14.54
C TRP A 105 -3.69 -10.61 -14.30
N ALA A 106 -4.68 -9.98 -14.94
CA ALA A 106 -5.04 -8.61 -14.70
C ALA A 106 -6.06 -8.55 -13.55
N ASP A 107 -5.77 -7.74 -12.53
CA ASP A 107 -6.73 -7.39 -11.51
C ASP A 107 -7.14 -5.92 -11.69
N ALA A 108 -8.39 -5.73 -12.07
CA ALA A 108 -9.01 -4.42 -12.28
C ALA A 108 -10.24 -4.22 -11.38
N SER A 109 -10.31 -4.94 -10.26
CA SER A 109 -11.47 -4.96 -9.37
C SER A 109 -11.56 -3.76 -8.44
N ASP A 110 -10.44 -3.06 -8.19
CA ASP A 110 -10.33 -1.91 -7.26
C ASP A 110 -10.85 -2.21 -5.83
N ASN A 111 -10.74 -3.45 -5.38
CA ASN A 111 -11.20 -3.89 -4.06
C ASN A 111 -10.14 -3.70 -2.95
N ASN A 112 -8.97 -3.16 -3.29
CA ASN A 112 -7.85 -2.87 -2.39
C ASN A 112 -7.21 -4.11 -1.74
N THR A 113 -7.48 -5.31 -2.25
CA THR A 113 -6.84 -6.57 -1.80
C THR A 113 -6.41 -7.42 -2.98
N VAL A 114 -5.34 -8.17 -2.78
CA VAL A 114 -4.94 -9.29 -3.64
C VAL A 114 -5.06 -10.56 -2.82
N ASP A 115 -5.99 -11.43 -3.20
CA ASP A 115 -6.34 -12.63 -2.46
C ASP A 115 -6.03 -13.86 -3.34
N ILE A 116 -5.10 -14.70 -2.89
CA ILE A 116 -4.66 -15.89 -3.62
C ILE A 116 -4.63 -17.07 -2.67
N ALA A 117 -5.40 -18.10 -2.97
CA ALA A 117 -5.46 -19.31 -2.18
C ALA A 117 -4.69 -20.47 -2.83
N GLY A 118 -4.38 -21.48 -2.02
CA GLY A 118 -3.80 -22.74 -2.51
C GLY A 118 -2.29 -22.82 -2.45
N PHE A 119 -1.62 -21.94 -1.70
CA PHE A 119 -0.19 -22.05 -1.45
C PHE A 119 0.12 -23.26 -0.59
N ALA A 120 1.09 -24.07 -1.04
CA ALA A 120 1.65 -25.14 -0.24
C ALA A 120 2.54 -24.58 0.88
N PRO A 121 2.82 -25.33 1.95
CA PRO A 121 3.86 -24.95 2.91
C PRO A 121 5.22 -24.72 2.24
N GLY A 122 5.91 -23.66 2.63
CA GLY A 122 7.22 -23.29 2.10
C GLY A 122 7.35 -21.85 1.66
N PRO A 123 8.48 -21.47 1.07
CA PRO A 123 8.75 -20.14 0.56
C PRO A 123 8.03 -19.87 -0.76
N HIS A 124 7.44 -18.70 -0.88
CA HIS A 124 6.71 -18.23 -2.06
C HIS A 124 6.97 -16.76 -2.33
N LYS A 125 6.60 -16.30 -3.51
CA LYS A 125 6.58 -14.88 -3.85
C LYS A 125 5.38 -14.54 -4.73
N VAL A 126 4.85 -13.34 -4.51
CA VAL A 126 3.85 -12.71 -5.38
C VAL A 126 4.43 -11.42 -5.91
N LYS A 127 4.35 -11.20 -7.21
CA LYS A 127 4.69 -9.94 -7.86
C LYS A 127 3.42 -9.22 -8.24
N ILE A 128 3.32 -7.96 -7.83
CA ILE A 128 2.19 -7.07 -8.11
C ILE A 128 2.75 -5.86 -8.82
N GLY A 129 2.40 -5.70 -10.07
CA GLY A 129 2.84 -4.59 -10.92
C GLY A 129 1.68 -3.70 -11.34
N LEU A 130 1.87 -2.39 -11.26
CA LEU A 130 0.91 -1.44 -11.79
C LEU A 130 1.19 -1.22 -13.27
N VAL A 131 0.15 -1.30 -14.08
CA VAL A 131 0.20 -1.09 -15.53
C VAL A 131 -0.84 -0.06 -15.95
N ASP A 132 -0.62 0.58 -17.09
CA ASP A 132 -1.60 1.46 -17.70
C ASP A 132 -2.77 0.67 -18.37
N ALA A 133 -3.71 1.38 -18.94
CA ALA A 133 -4.86 0.77 -19.61
C ALA A 133 -4.48 -0.06 -20.84
N ASN A 134 -3.29 0.09 -21.38
CA ASN A 134 -2.78 -0.67 -22.53
C ASN A 134 -1.73 -1.74 -22.15
N HIS A 135 -1.75 -2.16 -20.86
CA HIS A 135 -0.86 -3.18 -20.29
C HIS A 135 0.64 -2.79 -20.26
N ASN A 136 0.99 -1.53 -20.46
CA ASN A 136 2.38 -1.09 -20.33
C ASN A 136 2.75 -0.94 -18.86
N PRO A 137 3.85 -1.58 -18.40
CA PRO A 137 4.31 -1.44 -17.02
C PRO A 137 4.65 0.01 -16.68
N ILE A 138 4.17 0.48 -15.54
CA ILE A 138 4.53 1.79 -15.01
C ILE A 138 5.90 1.69 -14.33
N PRO A 139 6.91 2.46 -14.77
CA PRO A 139 8.26 2.36 -14.23
C PRO A 139 8.31 2.51 -12.71
N GLY A 140 9.02 1.60 -12.04
CA GLY A 140 9.20 1.63 -10.58
C GLY A 140 7.97 1.18 -9.77
N GLN A 141 6.88 0.76 -10.42
CA GLN A 141 5.64 0.36 -9.76
C GLN A 141 5.44 -1.17 -9.79
N LEU A 142 6.48 -1.91 -9.49
CA LEU A 142 6.45 -3.37 -9.30
C LEU A 142 6.89 -3.69 -7.88
N VAL A 143 6.04 -4.35 -7.12
CA VAL A 143 6.34 -4.84 -5.77
C VAL A 143 6.44 -6.35 -5.80
N THR A 144 7.53 -6.90 -5.25
CA THR A 144 7.70 -8.33 -5.03
C THR A 144 7.57 -8.61 -3.54
N VAL A 145 6.57 -9.38 -3.17
CA VAL A 145 6.32 -9.82 -1.80
C VAL A 145 6.81 -11.25 -1.65
N ASN A 146 7.87 -11.44 -0.85
CA ASN A 146 8.34 -12.78 -0.47
C ASN A 146 7.74 -13.15 0.89
N PHE A 147 7.26 -14.37 1.01
CA PHE A 147 6.63 -14.87 2.24
C PHE A 147 6.86 -16.37 2.40
N THR A 148 6.54 -16.89 3.57
CA THR A 148 6.60 -18.33 3.85
C THR A 148 5.26 -18.79 4.40
N VAL A 149 4.70 -19.82 3.81
CA VAL A 149 3.53 -20.51 4.33
C VAL A 149 4.00 -21.53 5.36
N PRO A 150 3.45 -21.53 6.59
CA PRO A 150 3.86 -22.47 7.65
C PRO A 150 3.56 -23.92 7.28
N ASP A 151 4.38 -24.85 7.79
CA ASP A 151 4.17 -26.29 7.60
C ASP A 151 2.83 -26.79 8.19
N SER A 152 2.26 -26.03 9.13
CA SER A 152 0.95 -26.29 9.73
C SER A 152 -0.23 -25.94 8.83
N ALA A 153 0.00 -25.23 7.71
CA ALA A 153 -1.08 -24.89 6.80
C ALA A 153 -1.71 -26.14 6.17
N PRO A 154 -3.03 -26.16 5.96
CA PRO A 154 -3.72 -27.24 5.30
C PRO A 154 -3.13 -27.49 3.91
N LYS A 155 -2.80 -28.76 3.59
CA LYS A 155 -2.42 -29.11 2.23
C LYS A 155 -3.68 -29.10 1.36
N HIS A 156 -3.79 -28.13 0.48
CA HIS A 156 -4.85 -28.13 -0.53
C HIS A 156 -4.59 -29.28 -1.52
N ALA A 157 -5.40 -30.33 -1.43
CA ALA A 157 -5.37 -31.38 -2.44
C ALA A 157 -6.01 -30.82 -3.73
N HIS A 158 -5.22 -30.66 -4.77
CA HIS A 158 -5.80 -30.46 -6.09
C HIS A 158 -6.52 -31.77 -6.47
N PRO A 159 -7.78 -31.71 -6.93
CA PRO A 159 -8.40 -32.90 -7.51
C PRO A 159 -7.52 -33.37 -8.68
N THR A 160 -6.98 -34.58 -8.55
CA THR A 160 -6.34 -35.24 -9.70
C THR A 160 -7.46 -35.61 -10.69
N ASN A 161 -7.50 -34.90 -11.82
CA ASN A 161 -8.29 -35.32 -12.98
C ASN A 161 -7.71 -36.59 -13.59
#